data_2c7687f817934e0712be1003f30cbdfb
#
_entry.id   2c7687f817934e0712be1003f30cbdfb
#
_cell.length_a   1.000
_cell.length_b   1.000
_cell.length_c   1.000
_cell.angle_alpha   90.00
_cell.angle_beta   90.00
_cell.angle_gamma   90.00
#
_symmetry.space_group_name_H-M   'P 1'
#
loop_
_entity.id
_entity.type
_entity.pdbx_description
1 polymer ?
#
loop_
_entity_poly.entity_id
_entity_poly.type
_entity_poly.pdbx_seq_one_letter_code
_entity_poly.pdbx_strand_id
1 'polypeptide(L)'
;MTNTIDKKEIEQFSLISNKWWDQKGPFAALHKMSNVRIEFILRNAKRLINKKQTDTKPLNGLTCLDVGCGGGILSEPLKRLGAVVTGIDASDKAIVIAKDHALKSRLDITYKCTSTSDLIKVQNKNVINKFDIVIASEIIEHVKDRQKFLFDISELSRFGGLVIFTTINKSILGVALGKYLAEHVLGVVPKGTHDY
;
A
#
# COMPACT_ATOMS: atom_id res chain seq x y z
N MET A 1 17.05 -17.95 2.08
CA MET A 1 16.34 -16.89 1.34
C MET A 1 16.02 -15.81 2.35
N THR A 2 16.56 -14.62 2.18
CA THR A 2 16.35 -13.48 3.08
C THR A 2 14.89 -13.06 3.01
N ASN A 3 14.22 -13.01 4.18
CA ASN A 3 12.86 -12.52 4.29
C ASN A 3 12.93 -10.98 4.25
N THR A 4 12.22 -10.34 3.33
CA THR A 4 12.16 -8.86 3.20
C THR A 4 11.41 -8.20 4.37
N ILE A 5 10.74 -8.98 5.20
CA ILE A 5 9.81 -8.54 6.25
C ILE A 5 10.55 -8.30 7.57
N ASP A 6 10.26 -7.19 8.26
CA ASP A 6 10.63 -6.97 9.65
C ASP A 6 9.49 -7.37 10.59
N LYS A 7 9.72 -8.41 11.41
CA LYS A 7 8.71 -8.92 12.35
C LYS A 7 8.34 -7.93 13.46
N LYS A 8 9.30 -7.11 13.91
CA LYS A 8 9.05 -6.10 14.95
C LYS A 8 8.10 -5.02 14.46
N GLU A 9 8.30 -4.58 13.21
CA GLU A 9 7.42 -3.61 12.55
C GLU A 9 5.99 -4.16 12.43
N ILE A 10 5.83 -5.42 11.99
CA ILE A 10 4.52 -6.06 11.90
C ILE A 10 3.82 -6.08 13.26
N GLU A 11 4.53 -6.42 14.34
CA GLU A 11 3.97 -6.46 15.68
C GLU A 11 3.46 -5.09 16.12
N GLN A 12 4.24 -4.02 15.89
CA GLN A 12 3.84 -2.65 16.22
C GLN A 12 2.57 -2.21 15.47
N PHE A 13 2.52 -2.40 14.15
CA PHE A 13 1.32 -2.09 13.37
C PHE A 13 0.11 -2.94 13.76
N SER A 14 0.35 -4.20 14.16
CA SER A 14 -0.70 -5.11 14.61
C SER A 14 -1.36 -4.67 15.92
N LEU A 15 -0.63 -3.97 16.82
CA LEU A 15 -1.17 -3.46 18.09
C LEU A 15 -2.21 -2.35 17.91
N ILE A 16 -2.08 -1.55 16.85
CA ILE A 16 -2.96 -0.41 16.56
C ILE A 16 -3.90 -0.68 15.37
N SER A 17 -3.92 -1.91 14.88
CA SER A 17 -4.63 -2.28 13.65
C SER A 17 -6.14 -2.01 13.70
N ASN A 18 -6.79 -2.09 14.86
CA ASN A 18 -8.20 -1.78 15.03
C ASN A 18 -8.56 -0.29 14.77
N LYS A 19 -7.56 0.58 14.66
CA LYS A 19 -7.73 2.03 14.40
C LYS A 19 -7.47 2.43 12.95
N TRP A 20 -7.30 1.47 12.02
CA TRP A 20 -7.00 1.78 10.61
C TRP A 20 -8.00 2.77 9.99
N TRP A 21 -9.27 2.66 10.30
CA TRP A 21 -10.33 3.50 9.73
C TRP A 21 -10.77 4.67 10.62
N ASP A 22 -10.11 4.87 11.76
CA ASP A 22 -10.28 6.06 12.58
C ASP A 22 -9.54 7.25 11.95
N GLN A 23 -10.29 8.14 11.30
CA GLN A 23 -9.74 9.32 10.63
C GLN A 23 -9.12 10.36 11.59
N LYS A 24 -9.31 10.22 12.89
CA LYS A 24 -8.68 11.03 13.92
C LYS A 24 -7.62 10.27 14.71
N GLY A 25 -7.42 8.99 14.38
CA GLY A 25 -6.50 8.08 15.04
C GLY A 25 -5.08 8.08 14.46
N PRO A 26 -4.29 7.05 14.76
CA PRO A 26 -2.90 6.91 14.34
C PRO A 26 -2.69 7.01 12.83
N PHE A 27 -3.68 6.61 12.04
CA PHE A 27 -3.62 6.59 10.58
C PHE A 27 -4.25 7.81 9.90
N ALA A 28 -4.58 8.87 10.68
CA ALA A 28 -5.19 10.09 10.16
C ALA A 28 -4.41 10.74 9.01
N ALA A 29 -3.07 10.69 9.07
CA ALA A 29 -2.21 11.20 8.01
C ALA A 29 -2.39 10.42 6.69
N LEU A 30 -2.51 9.08 6.74
CA LEU A 30 -2.74 8.25 5.57
C LEU A 30 -4.08 8.58 4.91
N HIS A 31 -5.14 8.78 5.70
CA HIS A 31 -6.44 9.21 5.19
C HIS A 31 -6.38 10.56 4.49
N LYS A 32 -5.72 11.57 5.11
CA LYS A 32 -5.56 12.91 4.53
C LYS A 32 -4.78 12.88 3.21
N MET A 33 -3.76 12.03 3.13
CA MET A 33 -2.92 11.91 1.93
C MET A 33 -3.53 11.01 0.85
N SER A 34 -4.57 10.25 1.15
CA SER A 34 -5.16 9.30 0.21
C SER A 34 -5.59 9.96 -1.10
N ASN A 35 -6.26 11.11 -1.04
CA ASN A 35 -6.72 11.83 -2.24
C ASN A 35 -5.55 12.29 -3.11
N VAL A 36 -4.49 12.82 -2.50
CA VAL A 36 -3.28 13.27 -3.22
C VAL A 36 -2.58 12.09 -3.90
N ARG A 37 -2.50 10.94 -3.20
CA ARG A 37 -1.94 9.71 -3.76
C ARG A 37 -2.76 9.19 -4.94
N ILE A 38 -4.08 9.17 -4.80
CA ILE A 38 -4.98 8.76 -5.89
C ILE A 38 -4.82 9.68 -7.11
N GLU A 39 -4.78 10.99 -6.91
CA GLU A 39 -4.56 11.94 -8.01
C GLU A 39 -3.21 11.68 -8.71
N PHE A 40 -2.15 11.45 -7.94
CA PHE A 40 -0.83 11.12 -8.47
C PHE A 40 -0.85 9.81 -9.27
N ILE A 41 -1.53 8.77 -8.76
CA ILE A 41 -1.69 7.49 -9.45
C ILE A 41 -2.44 7.70 -10.77
N LEU A 42 -3.56 8.39 -10.77
CA LEU A 42 -4.36 8.65 -11.97
C LEU A 42 -3.58 9.44 -13.03
N ARG A 43 -2.84 10.47 -12.61
CA ARG A 43 -2.01 11.28 -13.51
C ARG A 43 -0.96 10.42 -14.24
N ASN A 44 -0.30 9.50 -13.52
CA ASN A 44 0.73 8.63 -14.08
C ASN A 44 0.15 7.44 -14.84
N ALA A 45 -1.06 6.98 -14.48
CA ALA A 45 -1.74 5.89 -15.15
C ALA A 45 -2.36 6.28 -16.52
N LYS A 46 -2.39 7.57 -16.88
CA LYS A 46 -3.03 8.06 -18.13
C LYS A 46 -2.62 7.26 -19.38
N ARG A 47 -1.36 6.82 -19.46
CA ARG A 47 -0.86 6.02 -20.59
C ARG A 47 -1.46 4.60 -20.66
N LEU A 48 -1.98 4.09 -19.55
CA LEU A 48 -2.62 2.77 -19.45
C LEU A 48 -4.13 2.85 -19.68
N ILE A 49 -4.68 4.07 -19.57
CA ILE A 49 -6.11 4.36 -19.69
C ILE A 49 -6.45 4.42 -21.19
N ASN A 50 -7.46 3.67 -21.59
CA ASN A 50 -7.95 3.67 -22.97
C ASN A 50 -9.34 4.32 -23.11
N LYS A 51 -9.79 4.55 -24.34
CA LYS A 51 -11.08 5.22 -24.65
C LYS A 51 -12.35 4.48 -24.12
N LYS A 52 -12.21 3.24 -23.64
CA LYS A 52 -13.33 2.47 -23.07
C LYS A 52 -13.57 2.77 -21.60
N GLN A 53 -12.69 3.52 -20.96
CA GLN A 53 -12.79 3.89 -19.56
C GLN A 53 -13.58 5.19 -19.43
N THR A 54 -14.45 5.24 -18.40
CA THR A 54 -15.29 6.40 -18.13
C THR A 54 -14.61 7.36 -17.16
N ASP A 55 -15.02 8.65 -17.15
CA ASP A 55 -14.50 9.64 -16.20
C ASP A 55 -14.73 9.24 -14.74
N THR A 56 -15.80 8.50 -14.45
CA THR A 56 -16.11 8.00 -13.10
C THR A 56 -15.35 6.72 -12.73
N LYS A 57 -14.89 5.94 -13.72
CA LYS A 57 -14.13 4.69 -13.53
C LYS A 57 -12.88 4.66 -14.43
N PRO A 58 -11.95 5.59 -14.23
CA PRO A 58 -10.78 5.73 -15.10
C PRO A 58 -9.83 4.52 -15.06
N LEU A 59 -9.86 3.70 -14.00
CA LEU A 59 -9.03 2.51 -13.86
C LEU A 59 -9.77 1.21 -14.24
N ASN A 60 -10.93 1.33 -14.90
CA ASN A 60 -11.75 0.16 -15.20
C ASN A 60 -10.99 -0.89 -16.03
N GLY A 61 -10.95 -2.12 -15.50
CA GLY A 61 -10.26 -3.26 -16.11
C GLY A 61 -8.76 -3.32 -15.88
N LEU A 62 -8.12 -2.29 -15.29
CA LEU A 62 -6.72 -2.35 -14.91
C LEU A 62 -6.54 -3.15 -13.61
N THR A 63 -5.55 -4.05 -13.61
CA THR A 63 -5.16 -4.82 -12.43
C THR A 63 -4.19 -4.01 -11.57
N CYS A 64 -4.53 -3.82 -10.29
CA CYS A 64 -3.71 -3.09 -9.34
C CYS A 64 -3.27 -3.99 -8.18
N LEU A 65 -1.98 -3.97 -7.86
CA LEU A 65 -1.41 -4.56 -6.65
C LEU A 65 -1.05 -3.45 -5.67
N ASP A 66 -1.64 -3.50 -4.48
CA ASP A 66 -1.33 -2.60 -3.35
C ASP A 66 -0.48 -3.39 -2.35
N VAL A 67 0.83 -3.06 -2.28
CA VAL A 67 1.83 -3.77 -1.47
C VAL A 67 2.01 -3.03 -0.15
N GLY A 68 1.83 -3.74 0.96
CA GLY A 68 1.73 -3.14 2.29
C GLY A 68 0.40 -2.40 2.45
N CYS A 69 -0.70 -3.02 2.00
CA CYS A 69 -2.01 -2.37 1.91
C CYS A 69 -2.62 -2.01 3.29
N GLY A 70 -2.07 -2.53 4.39
CA GLY A 70 -2.60 -2.31 5.73
C GLY A 70 -4.08 -2.63 5.83
N GLY A 71 -4.87 -1.72 6.40
CA GLY A 71 -6.33 -1.81 6.50
C GLY A 71 -7.09 -1.48 5.20
N GLY A 72 -6.42 -1.28 4.07
CA GLY A 72 -7.06 -1.07 2.76
C GLY A 72 -7.41 0.38 2.41
N ILE A 73 -6.82 1.37 3.11
CA ILE A 73 -7.12 2.81 2.91
C ILE A 73 -6.90 3.25 1.45
N LEU A 74 -5.86 2.71 0.77
CA LEU A 74 -5.58 3.03 -0.63
C LEU A 74 -6.28 2.07 -1.59
N SER A 75 -6.41 0.80 -1.21
CA SER A 75 -7.05 -0.24 -2.02
C SER A 75 -8.51 0.09 -2.36
N GLU A 76 -9.29 0.60 -1.39
CA GLU A 76 -10.71 0.90 -1.62
C GLU A 76 -10.97 2.02 -2.63
N PRO A 77 -10.32 3.18 -2.54
CA PRO A 77 -10.45 4.22 -3.59
C PRO A 77 -10.08 3.71 -4.98
N LEU A 78 -9.02 2.91 -5.11
CA LEU A 78 -8.63 2.29 -6.39
C LEU A 78 -9.75 1.40 -6.95
N LYS A 79 -10.37 0.60 -6.10
CA LYS A 79 -11.52 -0.23 -6.49
C LYS A 79 -12.71 0.61 -6.93
N ARG A 80 -13.03 1.69 -6.20
CA ARG A 80 -14.12 2.62 -6.56
C ARG A 80 -13.89 3.27 -7.93
N LEU A 81 -12.63 3.49 -8.31
CA LEU A 81 -12.22 3.99 -9.62
C LEU A 81 -12.21 2.91 -10.71
N GLY A 82 -12.64 1.68 -10.41
CA GLY A 82 -12.86 0.60 -11.36
C GLY A 82 -11.74 -0.41 -11.48
N ALA A 83 -10.64 -0.26 -10.74
CA ALA A 83 -9.54 -1.23 -10.79
C ALA A 83 -9.95 -2.62 -10.26
N VAL A 84 -9.29 -3.66 -10.77
CA VAL A 84 -9.28 -5.00 -10.17
C VAL A 84 -8.14 -5.02 -9.16
N VAL A 85 -8.48 -4.89 -7.87
CA VAL A 85 -7.49 -4.66 -6.81
C VAL A 85 -7.15 -5.95 -6.07
N THR A 86 -5.85 -6.17 -5.92
CA THR A 86 -5.28 -7.13 -4.97
C THR A 86 -4.46 -6.34 -3.94
N GLY A 87 -4.79 -6.45 -2.66
CA GLY A 87 -4.01 -5.90 -1.55
C GLY A 87 -3.23 -7.02 -0.85
N ILE A 88 -1.95 -6.80 -0.60
CA ILE A 88 -1.12 -7.72 0.20
C ILE A 88 -0.50 -6.98 1.37
N ASP A 89 -0.45 -7.67 2.52
CA ASP A 89 0.23 -7.20 3.71
C ASP A 89 0.79 -8.39 4.49
N ALA A 90 1.83 -8.15 5.27
CA ALA A 90 2.44 -9.18 6.11
C ALA A 90 1.69 -9.36 7.46
N SER A 91 0.86 -8.39 7.86
CA SER A 91 0.04 -8.43 9.05
C SER A 91 -1.32 -9.08 8.75
N ASP A 92 -1.57 -10.24 9.36
CA ASP A 92 -2.88 -10.92 9.29
C ASP A 92 -4.00 -10.06 9.89
N LYS A 93 -3.73 -9.34 10.98
CA LYS A 93 -4.68 -8.44 11.63
C LYS A 93 -5.09 -7.28 10.70
N ALA A 94 -4.14 -6.68 10.00
CA ALA A 94 -4.44 -5.64 9.02
C ALA A 94 -5.31 -6.19 7.88
N ILE A 95 -4.99 -7.37 7.37
CA ILE A 95 -5.76 -8.04 6.32
C ILE A 95 -7.19 -8.39 6.77
N VAL A 96 -7.38 -8.83 8.01
CA VAL A 96 -8.73 -9.08 8.56
C VAL A 96 -9.55 -7.79 8.54
N ILE A 97 -8.97 -6.67 8.99
CA ILE A 97 -9.64 -5.37 9.01
C ILE A 97 -9.93 -4.86 7.60
N ALA A 98 -8.98 -5.00 6.66
CA ALA A 98 -9.19 -4.63 5.28
C ALA A 98 -10.36 -5.39 4.64
N LYS A 99 -10.44 -6.71 4.87
CA LYS A 99 -11.55 -7.54 4.39
C LYS A 99 -12.89 -7.13 4.98
N ASP A 100 -12.95 -6.94 6.30
CA ASP A 100 -14.18 -6.54 7.01
C ASP A 100 -14.70 -5.18 6.51
N HIS A 101 -13.79 -4.19 6.35
CA HIS A 101 -14.19 -2.87 5.88
C HIS A 101 -14.63 -2.89 4.41
N ALA A 102 -13.92 -3.61 3.54
CA ALA A 102 -14.32 -3.77 2.14
C ALA A 102 -15.69 -4.45 2.01
N LEU A 103 -15.95 -5.48 2.83
CA LEU A 103 -17.26 -6.16 2.86
C LEU A 103 -18.38 -5.19 3.26
N LYS A 104 -18.18 -4.41 4.34
CA LYS A 104 -19.13 -3.38 4.77
C LYS A 104 -19.34 -2.30 3.71
N SER A 105 -18.28 -1.96 2.98
CA SER A 105 -18.30 -1.02 1.85
C SER A 105 -18.85 -1.61 0.55
N ARG A 106 -19.19 -2.91 0.51
CA ARG A 106 -19.63 -3.66 -0.69
C ARG A 106 -18.61 -3.58 -1.83
N LEU A 107 -17.32 -3.67 -1.50
CA LEU A 107 -16.22 -3.64 -2.45
C LEU A 107 -15.62 -5.04 -2.58
N ASP A 108 -15.58 -5.55 -3.81
CA ASP A 108 -14.93 -6.80 -4.15
C ASP A 108 -13.41 -6.56 -4.36
N ILE A 109 -12.63 -6.76 -3.30
CA ILE A 109 -11.16 -6.60 -3.28
C ILE A 109 -10.55 -7.90 -2.78
N THR A 110 -9.52 -8.40 -3.47
CA THR A 110 -8.77 -9.58 -3.02
C THR A 110 -7.67 -9.15 -2.03
N TYR A 111 -7.81 -9.53 -0.77
CA TYR A 111 -6.78 -9.29 0.25
C TYR A 111 -6.09 -10.60 0.67
N LYS A 112 -4.73 -10.58 0.71
CA LYS A 112 -3.91 -11.74 1.09
C LYS A 112 -2.86 -11.36 2.13
N CYS A 113 -2.76 -12.16 3.19
CA CYS A 113 -1.63 -12.07 4.13
C CYS A 113 -0.44 -12.79 3.51
N THR A 114 0.49 -12.03 2.90
CA THR A 114 1.64 -12.59 2.20
C THR A 114 2.70 -11.54 1.93
N SER A 115 3.93 -11.98 1.66
CA SER A 115 5.00 -11.12 1.14
C SER A 115 5.02 -11.08 -0.39
N THR A 116 5.74 -10.11 -0.97
CA THR A 116 6.01 -10.05 -2.41
C THR A 116 6.69 -11.32 -2.91
N SER A 117 7.72 -11.77 -2.18
CA SER A 117 8.48 -12.97 -2.52
C SER A 117 7.63 -14.25 -2.50
N ASP A 118 6.71 -14.37 -1.53
CA ASP A 118 5.85 -15.55 -1.44
C ASP A 118 4.72 -15.50 -2.46
N LEU A 119 4.21 -14.30 -2.77
CA LEU A 119 3.26 -14.11 -3.87
C LEU A 119 3.86 -14.59 -5.20
N ILE A 120 5.11 -14.22 -5.51
CA ILE A 120 5.83 -14.66 -6.70
C ILE A 120 5.97 -16.19 -6.73
N LYS A 121 6.38 -16.82 -5.62
CA LYS A 121 6.54 -18.29 -5.54
C LYS A 121 5.24 -19.03 -5.82
N VAL A 122 4.12 -18.52 -5.30
CA VAL A 122 2.81 -19.13 -5.56
C VAL A 122 2.39 -18.96 -7.02
N GLN A 123 2.69 -17.81 -7.61
CA GLN A 123 2.34 -17.51 -8.98
C GLN A 123 3.23 -18.27 -9.99
N ASN A 124 4.52 -18.46 -9.70
CA ASN A 124 5.44 -19.21 -10.58
C ASN A 124 5.03 -20.67 -10.84
N LYS A 125 4.13 -21.21 -10.03
CA LYS A 125 3.52 -22.53 -10.29
C LYS A 125 2.42 -22.49 -11.35
N ASN A 126 1.86 -21.29 -11.69
CA ASN A 126 0.65 -21.13 -12.50
C ASN A 126 0.66 -19.90 -13.42
N VAL A 127 1.77 -19.55 -14.07
CA VAL A 127 1.88 -18.34 -14.90
C VAL A 127 1.72 -17.05 -14.08
N ILE A 128 2.75 -16.23 -14.06
CA ILE A 128 2.77 -14.97 -13.29
C ILE A 128 1.68 -14.03 -13.85
N ASN A 129 0.59 -13.83 -13.10
CA ASN A 129 -0.34 -12.75 -13.37
C ASN A 129 0.32 -11.43 -12.98
N LYS A 130 0.88 -10.74 -13.96
CA LYS A 130 1.54 -9.46 -13.76
C LYS A 130 0.50 -8.34 -13.74
N PHE A 131 0.72 -7.37 -12.84
CA PHE A 131 -0.20 -6.26 -12.61
C PHE A 131 0.09 -5.08 -13.55
N ASP A 132 -0.96 -4.39 -13.97
CA ASP A 132 -0.87 -3.14 -14.74
C ASP A 132 -0.27 -2.02 -13.90
N ILE A 133 -0.63 -1.97 -12.62
CA ILE A 133 -0.17 -0.98 -11.66
C ILE A 133 0.25 -1.70 -10.39
N VAL A 134 1.48 -1.46 -9.93
CA VAL A 134 1.99 -1.92 -8.63
C VAL A 134 2.29 -0.70 -7.78
N ILE A 135 1.72 -0.65 -6.58
CA ILE A 135 1.85 0.47 -5.66
C ILE A 135 2.49 -0.04 -4.38
N ALA A 136 3.53 0.65 -3.91
CA ALA A 136 4.18 0.42 -2.61
C ALA A 136 4.26 1.77 -1.88
N SER A 137 3.22 2.04 -1.07
CA SER A 137 3.04 3.33 -0.41
C SER A 137 3.44 3.25 1.06
N GLU A 138 4.43 4.05 1.48
CA GLU A 138 4.96 4.11 2.86
C GLU A 138 5.34 2.72 3.40
N ILE A 139 6.01 1.92 2.60
CA ILE A 139 6.40 0.54 2.96
C ILE A 139 7.91 0.28 2.82
N ILE A 140 8.58 0.97 1.90
CA ILE A 140 9.99 0.68 1.58
C ILE A 140 10.93 0.94 2.75
N GLU A 141 10.59 1.87 3.64
CA GLU A 141 11.32 2.17 4.87
C GLU A 141 11.29 1.03 5.90
N HIS A 142 10.24 0.20 5.86
CA HIS A 142 10.01 -0.93 6.76
C HIS A 142 10.53 -2.27 6.22
N VAL A 143 11.21 -2.23 5.06
CA VAL A 143 11.74 -3.43 4.38
C VAL A 143 13.21 -3.61 4.67
N LYS A 144 13.61 -4.82 5.15
CA LYS A 144 15.00 -5.16 5.46
C LYS A 144 15.90 -5.24 4.22
N ASP A 145 15.46 -5.97 3.22
CA ASP A 145 16.19 -6.16 1.95
C ASP A 145 15.47 -5.39 0.83
N ARG A 146 15.85 -4.11 0.70
CA ARG A 146 15.26 -3.19 -0.28
C ARG A 146 15.55 -3.61 -1.72
N GLN A 147 16.75 -4.15 -1.99
CA GLN A 147 17.13 -4.56 -3.35
C GLN A 147 16.24 -5.72 -3.80
N LYS A 148 16.09 -6.74 -2.95
CA LYS A 148 15.19 -7.85 -3.24
C LYS A 148 13.75 -7.41 -3.36
N PHE A 149 13.28 -6.49 -2.52
CA PHE A 149 11.92 -5.95 -2.57
C PHE A 149 11.66 -5.23 -3.90
N LEU A 150 12.59 -4.39 -4.36
CA LEU A 150 12.48 -3.70 -5.65
C LEU A 150 12.47 -4.70 -6.82
N PHE A 151 13.31 -5.75 -6.74
CA PHE A 151 13.28 -6.83 -7.71
C PHE A 151 11.93 -7.54 -7.73
N ASP A 152 11.40 -7.93 -6.58
CA ASP A 152 10.08 -8.58 -6.45
C ASP A 152 8.96 -7.70 -7.04
N ILE A 153 8.97 -6.38 -6.76
CA ILE A 153 8.02 -5.42 -7.33
C ILE A 153 8.10 -5.40 -8.86
N SER A 154 9.32 -5.41 -9.41
CA SER A 154 9.51 -5.43 -10.87
C SER A 154 8.97 -6.70 -11.51
N GLU A 155 9.17 -7.86 -10.87
CA GLU A 155 8.63 -9.14 -11.32
C GLU A 155 7.10 -9.22 -11.30
N LEU A 156 6.46 -8.54 -10.32
CA LEU A 156 5.01 -8.48 -10.19
C LEU A 156 4.38 -7.47 -11.17
N SER A 157 5.15 -6.53 -11.69
CA SER A 157 4.67 -5.59 -12.70
C SER A 157 4.75 -6.19 -14.10
N ARG A 158 3.75 -5.97 -14.94
CA ARG A 158 3.82 -6.33 -16.35
C ARG A 158 4.80 -5.44 -17.12
N PHE A 159 5.29 -5.92 -18.25
CA PHE A 159 6.07 -5.06 -19.15
C PHE A 159 5.23 -3.86 -19.60
N GLY A 160 5.80 -2.64 -19.47
CA GLY A 160 5.08 -1.40 -19.74
C GLY A 160 4.07 -1.01 -18.67
N GLY A 161 3.97 -1.75 -17.58
CA GLY A 161 3.16 -1.41 -16.40
C GLY A 161 3.67 -0.17 -15.67
N LEU A 162 2.96 0.23 -14.64
CA LEU A 162 3.27 1.38 -13.80
C LEU A 162 3.66 0.88 -12.40
N VAL A 163 4.83 1.31 -11.92
CA VAL A 163 5.24 1.08 -10.52
C VAL A 163 5.31 2.43 -9.83
N ILE A 164 4.66 2.53 -8.67
CA ILE A 164 4.61 3.74 -7.85
C ILE A 164 5.13 3.43 -6.46
N PHE A 165 6.11 4.22 -6.04
CA PHE A 165 6.57 4.25 -4.66
C PHE A 165 6.25 5.61 -4.06
N THR A 166 5.74 5.62 -2.83
CA THR A 166 5.72 6.81 -1.98
C THR A 166 6.40 6.49 -0.67
N THR A 167 7.16 7.44 -0.13
CA THR A 167 7.89 7.29 1.14
C THR A 167 8.16 8.65 1.74
N ILE A 168 8.41 8.68 3.04
CA ILE A 168 8.75 9.90 3.76
C ILE A 168 10.08 10.45 3.25
N ASN A 169 10.09 11.75 2.93
CA ASN A 169 11.33 12.41 2.52
C ASN A 169 12.32 12.47 3.71
N LYS A 170 13.48 11.84 3.57
CA LYS A 170 14.58 11.86 4.56
C LYS A 170 15.41 13.16 4.54
N SER A 171 14.94 14.25 3.95
CA SER A 171 15.60 15.56 4.16
C SER A 171 15.54 15.93 5.65
N ILE A 172 16.59 16.65 6.15
CA ILE A 172 16.63 17.13 7.54
C ILE A 172 15.35 17.85 7.92
N LEU A 173 14.78 18.63 6.99
CA LEU A 173 13.52 19.33 7.17
C LEU A 173 12.32 18.38 7.20
N GLY A 174 12.29 17.35 6.35
CA GLY A 174 11.21 16.34 6.30
C GLY A 174 11.20 15.47 7.55
N VAL A 175 12.38 15.07 8.04
CA VAL A 175 12.54 14.32 9.29
C VAL A 175 12.14 15.17 10.49
N ALA A 176 12.61 16.43 10.56
CA ALA A 176 12.27 17.34 11.65
C ALA A 176 10.76 17.67 11.70
N LEU A 177 10.17 17.98 10.55
CA LEU A 177 8.72 18.23 10.42
C LEU A 177 7.89 16.95 10.67
N GLY A 178 8.29 15.82 10.11
CA GLY A 178 7.60 14.55 10.30
C GLY A 178 7.62 14.10 11.75
N LYS A 179 8.80 14.16 12.40
CA LYS A 179 8.97 13.83 13.81
C LYS A 179 8.21 14.81 14.72
N TYR A 180 8.34 16.11 14.45
CA TYR A 180 7.65 17.14 15.22
C TYR A 180 6.11 17.03 15.10
N LEU A 181 5.61 16.81 13.88
CA LEU A 181 4.17 16.64 13.65
C LEU A 181 3.64 15.35 14.27
N ALA A 182 4.38 14.23 14.14
CA ALA A 182 3.98 12.94 14.70
C ALA A 182 3.98 12.96 16.23
N GLU A 183 5.01 13.54 16.85
CA GLU A 183 5.19 13.52 18.30
C GLU A 183 4.41 14.63 19.03
N HIS A 184 4.25 15.83 18.43
CA HIS A 184 3.75 17.02 19.12
C HIS A 184 2.37 17.48 18.63
N VAL A 185 2.04 17.29 17.36
CA VAL A 185 0.76 17.77 16.81
C VAL A 185 -0.28 16.66 16.74
N LEU A 186 0.15 15.44 16.42
CA LEU A 186 -0.76 14.31 16.24
C LEU A 186 -0.84 13.42 17.48
N GLY A 187 0.14 13.47 18.39
CA GLY A 187 0.17 12.63 19.60
C GLY A 187 0.14 11.12 19.31
N VAL A 188 0.53 10.73 18.09
CA VAL A 188 0.19 9.44 17.49
C VAL A 188 1.31 8.41 17.65
N VAL A 189 2.55 8.89 17.90
CA VAL A 189 3.72 8.02 18.03
C VAL A 189 4.39 8.30 19.36
N PRO A 190 4.68 7.28 20.19
CA PRO A 190 5.48 7.44 21.39
C PRO A 190 6.85 8.02 21.05
N LYS A 191 7.34 8.96 21.89
CA LYS A 191 8.66 9.57 21.73
C LYS A 191 9.73 8.48 21.60
N GLY A 192 10.53 8.53 20.54
CA GLY A 192 11.68 7.63 20.34
C GLY A 192 11.46 6.45 19.40
N THR A 193 10.35 6.36 18.64
CA THR A 193 10.06 5.22 17.76
C THR A 193 10.74 5.27 16.38
N HIS A 194 11.42 6.35 16.04
CA HIS A 194 12.18 6.48 14.78
C HIS A 194 13.66 6.80 15.08
N ASP A 195 14.45 5.74 15.27
CA ASP A 195 15.90 5.82 15.10
C ASP A 195 16.22 5.70 13.60
N TYR A 196 16.80 6.76 13.04
CA TYR A 196 17.25 6.84 11.65
C TYR A 196 18.76 6.63 11.55
#